data_c3b4a9b579fde6061fd41db78f11c575
#
_entry.id   c3b4a9b579fde6061fd41db78f11c575
#
_cell.length_a   1.000
_cell.length_b   1.000
_cell.length_c   1.000
_cell.angle_alpha   90.00
_cell.angle_beta   90.00
_cell.angle_gamma   90.00
#
_symmetry.space_group_name_H-M   'P 1'
#
loop_
_entity.id
_entity.type
_entity.pdbx_description
1 polymer ?
#
loop_
_entity_poly.entity_id
_entity_poly.type
_entity_poly.pdbx_seq_one_letter_code
_entity_poly.pdbx_strand_id
1 'polypeptide(L)'
;VLAYDVRKFLDKRGVYNPGLPNPVLGLTSRDFCQYACGVYAANGIHAHILPAEASRFVPTPELSYTIRELRAHGGLNMTASHNPPDDNGSKFYTELGAQPVAPEDQLMSELVDRVSTIRHLSWADAVRSGRVHFLDDACHRGYIEMCRKESLIPPPKLDEIRVVFTPLHGVGYFCAGEVLEAQGFHPIPVPEQMTPDGSFPNVTKTPNPEVPECLDLAEGVAREKHAHLVIATDPDADRYGGLANTKTDGTGDYRYLNGNELAALLTHFKL
;
A
#
# COMPACT_ATOMS: atom_id res chain seq x y z
N VAL A 1 -0.89 15.36 -2.76
CA VAL A 1 -0.60 14.42 -1.65
C VAL A 1 0.38 13.37 -2.14
N LEU A 2 1.39 13.03 -1.32
CA LEU A 2 2.39 12.03 -1.68
C LEU A 2 2.34 10.86 -0.69
N ALA A 3 2.35 9.66 -1.25
CA ALA A 3 2.45 8.41 -0.54
C ALA A 3 3.63 7.58 -1.07
N TYR A 4 4.08 6.62 -0.31
CA TYR A 4 5.17 5.74 -0.68
C TYR A 4 5.03 4.39 0.04
N ASP A 5 5.52 3.35 -0.60
CA ASP A 5 5.62 2.02 -0.01
C ASP A 5 6.95 1.81 0.74
N VAL A 6 7.20 0.59 1.16
CA VAL A 6 8.34 0.18 1.98
C VAL A 6 9.65 0.01 1.21
N ARG A 7 9.66 0.16 -0.11
CA ARG A 7 10.77 -0.25 -0.98
C ARG A 7 12.03 0.56 -0.75
N LYS A 8 13.15 -0.16 -0.89
CA LYS A 8 14.50 0.39 -0.94
C LYS A 8 15.25 -0.32 -2.07
N PHE A 9 15.85 0.43 -2.98
CA PHE A 9 16.61 -0.14 -4.08
C PHE A 9 17.94 -0.74 -3.60
N LEU A 10 18.10 -2.05 -3.73
CA LEU A 10 19.26 -2.80 -3.22
C LEU A 10 20.03 -3.55 -4.31
N ASP A 11 19.60 -3.51 -5.57
CA ASP A 11 20.14 -4.28 -6.70
C ASP A 11 20.22 -5.78 -6.38
N LYS A 12 19.17 -6.35 -5.81
CA LYS A 12 19.12 -7.78 -5.45
C LYS A 12 19.26 -8.70 -6.65
N ARG A 13 18.88 -8.22 -7.85
CA ARG A 13 19.03 -8.97 -9.11
C ARG A 13 20.44 -8.92 -9.68
N GLY A 14 21.30 -8.04 -9.16
CA GLY A 14 22.69 -7.89 -9.60
C GLY A 14 22.81 -7.47 -11.07
N VAL A 15 21.90 -6.61 -11.54
CA VAL A 15 21.87 -6.18 -12.96
C VAL A 15 22.76 -4.98 -13.24
N TYR A 16 23.18 -4.26 -12.20
CA TYR A 16 24.04 -3.09 -12.34
C TYR A 16 25.53 -3.46 -12.19
N ASN A 17 26.36 -2.76 -12.95
CA ASN A 17 27.80 -2.97 -12.85
C ASN A 17 28.33 -2.47 -11.48
N PRO A 18 28.83 -3.36 -10.60
CA PRO A 18 29.30 -2.95 -9.27
C PRO A 18 30.55 -2.07 -9.30
N GLY A 19 31.27 -1.99 -10.43
CA GLY A 19 32.42 -1.12 -10.63
C GLY A 19 32.07 0.32 -11.02
N LEU A 20 30.78 0.63 -11.21
CA LEU A 20 30.31 1.97 -11.56
C LEU A 20 29.44 2.55 -10.45
N PRO A 21 29.47 3.90 -10.24
CA PRO A 21 28.54 4.55 -9.32
C PRO A 21 27.09 4.30 -9.72
N ASN A 22 26.28 3.88 -8.77
CA ASN A 22 24.84 3.77 -8.95
C ASN A 22 24.12 4.80 -8.05
N PRO A 23 23.62 5.92 -8.61
CA PRO A 23 23.06 7.02 -7.82
C PRO A 23 21.74 6.67 -7.15
N VAL A 24 21.08 5.58 -7.54
CA VAL A 24 19.80 5.15 -6.94
C VAL A 24 19.98 4.05 -5.90
N LEU A 25 21.19 3.48 -5.77
CA LEU A 25 21.44 2.42 -4.79
C LEU A 25 21.24 2.93 -3.36
N GLY A 26 20.37 2.25 -2.64
CA GLY A 26 20.02 2.59 -1.26
C GLY A 26 18.88 3.62 -1.13
N LEU A 27 18.41 4.22 -2.21
CA LEU A 27 17.25 5.12 -2.15
C LEU A 27 15.96 4.33 -1.81
N THR A 28 15.13 4.94 -0.98
CA THR A 28 13.82 4.44 -0.61
C THR A 28 12.73 5.10 -1.46
N SER A 29 11.54 4.49 -1.49
CA SER A 29 10.33 5.13 -2.08
C SER A 29 10.07 6.51 -1.48
N ARG A 30 10.37 6.69 -0.18
CA ARG A 30 10.28 7.99 0.48
C ARG A 30 11.26 9.01 -0.09
N ASP A 31 12.52 8.62 -0.36
CA ASP A 31 13.51 9.53 -0.95
C ASP A 31 13.03 10.04 -2.31
N PHE A 32 12.44 9.19 -3.13
CA PHE A 32 11.82 9.60 -4.39
C PHE A 32 10.66 10.58 -4.17
N CYS A 33 9.82 10.39 -3.14
CA CYS A 33 8.81 11.38 -2.77
C CYS A 33 9.42 12.72 -2.34
N GLN A 34 10.54 12.72 -1.64
CA GLN A 34 11.25 13.97 -1.28
C GLN A 34 11.76 14.70 -2.52
N TYR A 35 12.28 13.97 -3.51
CA TYR A 35 12.65 14.55 -4.81
C TYR A 35 11.41 15.16 -5.50
N ALA A 36 10.29 14.44 -5.53
CA ALA A 36 9.04 14.96 -6.09
C ALA A 36 8.56 16.21 -5.37
N CYS A 37 8.65 16.28 -4.04
CA CYS A 37 8.37 17.50 -3.26
C CYS A 37 9.26 18.67 -3.69
N GLY A 38 10.55 18.42 -3.96
CA GLY A 38 11.48 19.42 -4.46
C GLY A 38 11.07 19.97 -5.82
N VAL A 39 10.61 19.10 -6.73
CA VAL A 39 10.09 19.51 -8.04
C VAL A 39 8.79 20.31 -7.88
N TYR A 40 7.84 19.83 -7.10
CA TYR A 40 6.58 20.53 -6.85
C TYR A 40 6.81 21.92 -6.24
N ALA A 41 7.62 22.01 -5.19
CA ALA A 41 7.92 23.27 -4.53
C ALA A 41 8.61 24.27 -5.46
N ALA A 42 9.54 23.82 -6.32
CA ALA A 42 10.20 24.66 -7.31
C ALA A 42 9.25 25.23 -8.38
N ASN A 43 8.12 24.57 -8.59
CA ASN A 43 7.08 24.98 -9.54
C ASN A 43 5.86 25.65 -8.86
N GLY A 44 5.97 26.01 -7.58
CA GLY A 44 4.92 26.74 -6.86
C GLY A 44 3.78 25.86 -6.34
N ILE A 45 3.95 24.52 -6.39
CA ILE A 45 2.93 23.54 -5.98
C ILE A 45 3.17 23.16 -4.53
N HIS A 46 2.10 23.10 -3.74
CA HIS A 46 2.13 22.62 -2.37
C HIS A 46 2.07 21.09 -2.32
N ALA A 47 2.96 20.47 -1.57
CA ALA A 47 3.07 19.03 -1.42
C ALA A 47 2.76 18.62 0.03
N HIS A 48 1.93 17.61 0.21
CA HIS A 48 1.60 17.03 1.52
C HIS A 48 2.20 15.64 1.61
N ILE A 49 3.00 15.36 2.64
CA ILE A 49 3.71 14.10 2.84
C ILE A 49 3.79 13.79 4.33
N LEU A 50 3.91 12.52 4.70
CA LEU A 50 4.19 12.15 6.10
C LEU A 50 5.54 12.71 6.57
N PRO A 51 5.66 13.12 7.84
CA PRO A 51 6.94 13.50 8.43
C PRO A 51 7.93 12.32 8.45
N ALA A 52 9.22 12.60 8.62
CA ALA A 52 10.27 11.59 8.57
C ALA A 52 10.17 10.55 9.69
N GLU A 53 9.75 11.02 10.84
CA GLU A 53 9.59 10.28 12.08
C GLU A 53 8.27 9.52 12.19
N ALA A 54 7.38 9.63 11.19
CA ALA A 54 6.12 8.89 11.20
C ALA A 54 6.36 7.39 11.28
N SER A 55 5.68 6.74 12.21
CA SER A 55 5.74 5.29 12.41
C SER A 55 4.81 4.52 11.46
N ARG A 56 4.03 5.23 10.64
CA ARG A 56 3.08 4.67 9.67
C ARG A 56 3.39 5.09 8.24
N PHE A 57 2.71 4.46 7.32
CA PHE A 57 2.67 4.79 5.90
C PHE A 57 1.29 5.30 5.51
N VAL A 58 1.16 5.79 4.27
CA VAL A 58 -0.12 6.09 3.64
C VAL A 58 -0.37 5.01 2.58
N PRO A 59 -1.22 4.02 2.86
CA PRO A 59 -1.60 3.01 1.86
C PRO A 59 -2.32 3.65 0.66
N THR A 60 -2.29 2.98 -0.48
CA THR A 60 -2.94 3.46 -1.71
C THR A 60 -4.41 3.87 -1.51
N PRO A 61 -5.27 3.09 -0.82
CA PRO A 61 -6.65 3.51 -0.60
C PRO A 61 -6.78 4.73 0.34
N GLU A 62 -5.89 4.87 1.33
CA GLU A 62 -5.85 6.07 2.18
C GLU A 62 -5.37 7.30 1.39
N LEU A 63 -4.42 7.15 0.45
CA LEU A 63 -4.02 8.24 -0.44
C LEU A 63 -5.22 8.78 -1.21
N SER A 64 -6.01 7.88 -1.82
CA SER A 64 -7.25 8.25 -2.53
C SER A 64 -8.22 9.04 -1.64
N TYR A 65 -8.42 8.58 -0.41
CA TYR A 65 -9.23 9.29 0.59
C TYR A 65 -8.64 10.66 0.94
N THR A 66 -7.35 10.72 1.24
CA THR A 66 -6.66 11.95 1.68
C THR A 66 -6.67 13.04 0.60
N ILE A 67 -6.53 12.67 -0.68
CA ILE A 67 -6.66 13.63 -1.80
C ILE A 67 -8.02 14.32 -1.75
N ARG A 68 -9.10 13.56 -1.59
CA ARG A 68 -10.47 14.09 -1.55
C ARG A 68 -10.74 14.88 -0.26
N GLU A 69 -10.28 14.38 0.87
CA GLU A 69 -10.47 15.02 2.18
C GLU A 69 -9.80 16.39 2.24
N LEU A 70 -8.56 16.49 1.76
CA LEU A 70 -7.82 17.76 1.68
C LEU A 70 -8.22 18.62 0.48
N ARG A 71 -9.13 18.15 -0.40
CA ARG A 71 -9.46 18.79 -1.67
C ARG A 71 -8.20 19.12 -2.49
N ALA A 72 -7.23 18.21 -2.45
CA ALA A 72 -5.99 18.36 -3.20
C ALA A 72 -6.23 18.17 -4.71
N HIS A 73 -5.42 18.82 -5.54
CA HIS A 73 -5.52 18.72 -7.00
C HIS A 73 -5.04 17.36 -7.55
N GLY A 74 -4.46 16.53 -6.70
CA GLY A 74 -4.04 15.19 -7.09
C GLY A 74 -3.07 14.56 -6.10
N GLY A 75 -2.53 13.42 -6.46
CA GLY A 75 -1.59 12.68 -5.65
C GLY A 75 -0.56 11.88 -6.45
N LEU A 76 0.45 11.43 -5.73
CA LEU A 76 1.53 10.61 -6.25
C LEU A 76 1.82 9.50 -5.24
N ASN A 77 1.83 8.25 -5.69
CA ASN A 77 2.32 7.13 -4.89
C ASN A 77 3.60 6.57 -5.50
N MET A 78 4.68 6.56 -4.74
CA MET A 78 5.94 5.91 -5.12
C MET A 78 5.91 4.45 -4.70
N THR A 79 5.61 3.58 -5.65
CA THR A 79 5.42 2.15 -5.44
C THR A 79 5.57 1.39 -6.75
N ALA A 80 5.94 0.14 -6.68
CA ALA A 80 5.80 -0.82 -7.77
C ALA A 80 4.79 -1.93 -7.43
N SER A 81 3.82 -1.63 -6.53
CA SER A 81 2.77 -2.57 -6.13
C SER A 81 3.39 -3.92 -5.67
N HIS A 82 3.05 -5.01 -6.29
CA HIS A 82 3.48 -6.37 -5.99
C HIS A 82 4.75 -6.84 -6.72
N ASN A 83 5.43 -5.96 -7.45
CA ASN A 83 6.63 -6.31 -8.20
C ASN A 83 7.81 -6.68 -7.28
N PRO A 84 8.88 -7.30 -7.82
CA PRO A 84 10.10 -7.59 -7.07
C PRO A 84 10.71 -6.38 -6.36
N PRO A 85 11.57 -6.59 -5.35
CA PRO A 85 12.15 -5.52 -4.51
C PRO A 85 12.85 -4.39 -5.27
N ASP A 86 13.54 -4.72 -6.38
CA ASP A 86 14.32 -3.75 -7.15
C ASP A 86 13.48 -2.91 -8.13
N ASP A 87 12.20 -3.21 -8.24
CA ASP A 87 11.31 -2.40 -9.06
C ASP A 87 10.73 -1.25 -8.23
N ASN A 88 10.63 -0.08 -8.83
CA ASN A 88 9.93 1.06 -8.27
C ASN A 88 9.26 1.86 -9.40
N GLY A 89 8.30 2.70 -9.05
CA GLY A 89 7.58 3.50 -10.02
C GLY A 89 6.74 4.58 -9.36
N SER A 90 5.98 5.29 -10.17
CA SER A 90 5.08 6.33 -9.70
C SER A 90 3.68 6.11 -10.27
N LYS A 91 2.68 6.10 -9.40
CA LYS A 91 1.26 6.10 -9.76
C LYS A 91 0.71 7.51 -9.52
N PHE A 92 0.13 8.14 -10.54
CA PHE A 92 -0.52 9.45 -10.43
C PHE A 92 -2.00 9.30 -10.13
N TYR A 93 -2.53 10.26 -9.37
CA TYR A 93 -3.94 10.32 -8.99
C TYR A 93 -4.48 11.72 -9.27
N THR A 94 -5.70 11.79 -9.80
CA THR A 94 -6.43 13.03 -10.01
C THR A 94 -7.02 13.56 -8.69
N GLU A 95 -7.67 14.71 -8.73
CA GLU A 95 -8.41 15.28 -7.59
C GLU A 95 -9.56 14.39 -7.10
N LEU A 96 -10.01 13.44 -7.92
CA LEU A 96 -11.01 12.44 -7.54
C LEU A 96 -10.43 11.28 -6.71
N GLY A 97 -9.10 11.25 -6.51
CA GLY A 97 -8.42 10.15 -5.83
C GLY A 97 -8.35 8.87 -6.67
N ALA A 98 -8.52 8.98 -7.98
CA ALA A 98 -8.42 7.89 -8.93
C ALA A 98 -7.22 8.07 -9.85
N GLN A 99 -6.66 6.97 -10.35
CA GLN A 99 -5.66 7.06 -11.41
C GLN A 99 -6.31 7.57 -12.71
N PRO A 100 -5.61 8.42 -13.50
CA PRO A 100 -6.13 8.88 -14.78
C PRO A 100 -6.33 7.69 -15.73
N VAL A 101 -7.38 7.78 -16.53
CA VAL A 101 -7.71 6.83 -17.59
C VAL A 101 -7.73 7.54 -18.93
N ALA A 102 -7.76 6.81 -20.03
CA ALA A 102 -7.82 7.40 -21.37
C ALA A 102 -8.97 8.42 -21.51
N PRO A 103 -8.73 9.60 -22.08
CA PRO A 103 -7.50 10.05 -22.75
C PRO A 103 -6.47 10.75 -21.85
N GLU A 104 -6.75 10.95 -20.57
CA GLU A 104 -5.94 11.76 -19.65
C GLU A 104 -4.55 11.14 -19.39
N ASP A 105 -4.48 9.82 -19.26
CA ASP A 105 -3.23 9.07 -19.08
C ASP A 105 -2.27 9.25 -20.26
N GLN A 106 -2.81 9.27 -21.49
CA GLN A 106 -2.05 9.51 -22.71
C GLN A 106 -1.52 10.94 -22.77
N LEU A 107 -2.37 11.92 -22.42
CA LEU A 107 -1.97 13.34 -22.36
C LEU A 107 -0.86 13.56 -21.32
N MET A 108 -0.94 12.89 -20.16
CA MET A 108 0.12 12.96 -19.14
C MET A 108 1.44 12.39 -19.66
N SER A 109 1.42 11.24 -20.33
CA SER A 109 2.61 10.64 -20.93
C SER A 109 3.25 11.57 -21.98
N GLU A 110 2.44 12.16 -22.86
CA GLU A 110 2.92 13.13 -23.84
C GLU A 110 3.53 14.39 -23.22
N LEU A 111 2.98 14.86 -22.08
CA LEU A 111 3.54 16.00 -21.35
C LEU A 111 4.88 15.65 -20.73
N VAL A 112 5.04 14.45 -20.16
CA VAL A 112 6.31 13.96 -19.62
C VAL A 112 7.38 13.90 -20.70
N ASP A 113 7.06 13.38 -21.88
CA ASP A 113 7.99 13.27 -23.01
C ASP A 113 8.47 14.63 -23.54
N ARG A 114 7.70 15.69 -23.33
CA ARG A 114 8.05 17.07 -23.74
C ARG A 114 8.89 17.81 -22.72
N VAL A 115 9.10 17.24 -21.51
CA VAL A 115 9.90 17.93 -20.48
C VAL A 115 11.37 17.91 -20.86
N SER A 116 11.93 19.10 -21.10
CA SER A 116 13.34 19.31 -21.42
C SER A 116 14.18 19.81 -20.25
N THR A 117 13.54 20.37 -19.23
CA THR A 117 14.21 20.93 -18.05
C THR A 117 13.36 20.73 -16.80
N ILE A 118 14.00 20.26 -15.74
CA ILE A 118 13.33 20.03 -14.46
C ILE A 118 13.83 21.08 -13.46
N ARG A 119 12.92 21.94 -12.97
CA ARG A 119 13.20 22.79 -11.81
C ARG A 119 13.06 21.96 -10.54
N HIS A 120 14.06 22.05 -9.69
CA HIS A 120 14.10 21.27 -8.46
C HIS A 120 14.74 22.08 -7.32
N LEU A 121 14.17 22.01 -6.12
CA LEU A 121 14.76 22.46 -4.88
C LEU A 121 15.31 21.25 -4.11
N SER A 122 16.37 21.46 -3.31
CA SER A 122 16.77 20.46 -2.33
C SER A 122 15.62 20.21 -1.34
N TRP A 123 15.57 19.04 -0.71
CA TRP A 123 14.57 18.75 0.31
C TRP A 123 14.50 19.84 1.38
N ALA A 124 15.67 20.28 1.91
CA ALA A 124 15.73 21.32 2.92
C ALA A 124 15.17 22.67 2.41
N ASP A 125 15.45 23.03 1.15
CA ASP A 125 14.95 24.27 0.55
C ASP A 125 13.45 24.16 0.26
N ALA A 126 12.97 23.01 -0.18
CA ALA A 126 11.55 22.75 -0.40
C ALA A 126 10.75 22.94 0.91
N VAL A 127 11.25 22.36 2.02
CA VAL A 127 10.63 22.55 3.34
C VAL A 127 10.68 24.03 3.78
N ARG A 128 11.86 24.69 3.64
CA ARG A 128 12.00 26.12 3.99
C ARG A 128 11.12 27.05 3.14
N SER A 129 10.76 26.65 1.94
CA SER A 129 9.87 27.44 1.08
C SER A 129 8.43 27.54 1.60
N GLY A 130 8.06 26.77 2.62
CA GLY A 130 6.71 26.67 3.14
C GLY A 130 5.71 25.94 2.23
N ARG A 131 6.20 25.24 1.19
CA ARG A 131 5.36 24.49 0.25
C ARG A 131 5.28 23.00 0.55
N VAL A 132 6.08 22.48 1.46
CA VAL A 132 5.96 21.12 1.97
C VAL A 132 5.21 21.15 3.29
N HIS A 133 4.10 20.43 3.35
CA HIS A 133 3.23 20.30 4.50
C HIS A 133 3.29 18.88 5.03
N PHE A 134 3.38 18.71 6.33
CA PHE A 134 3.38 17.38 6.92
C PHE A 134 1.95 16.97 7.28
N LEU A 135 1.60 15.74 6.85
CA LEU A 135 0.33 15.12 7.21
C LEU A 135 0.36 14.74 8.69
N ASP A 136 -0.71 15.08 9.39
CA ASP A 136 -1.03 14.58 10.72
C ASP A 136 -1.87 13.28 10.64
N ASP A 137 -2.33 12.80 11.80
CA ASP A 137 -3.15 11.60 11.87
C ASP A 137 -4.65 11.84 11.64
N ALA A 138 -5.08 13.06 11.35
CA ALA A 138 -6.50 13.34 11.19
C ALA A 138 -7.09 12.66 9.96
N CYS A 139 -6.38 12.74 8.80
CA CYS A 139 -6.79 12.04 7.58
C CYS A 139 -6.81 10.53 7.78
N HIS A 140 -5.81 9.98 8.45
CA HIS A 140 -5.74 8.56 8.75
C HIS A 140 -6.93 8.09 9.60
N ARG A 141 -7.19 8.75 10.73
CA ARG A 141 -8.35 8.44 11.57
C ARG A 141 -9.66 8.58 10.81
N GLY A 142 -9.79 9.60 9.97
CA GLY A 142 -10.96 9.81 9.11
C GLY A 142 -11.15 8.66 8.11
N TYR A 143 -10.06 8.18 7.52
CA TYR A 143 -10.07 7.03 6.61
C TYR A 143 -10.54 5.74 7.32
N ILE A 144 -9.94 5.41 8.47
CA ILE A 144 -10.33 4.21 9.25
C ILE A 144 -11.81 4.30 9.66
N GLU A 145 -12.27 5.45 10.12
CA GLU A 145 -13.68 5.65 10.51
C GLU A 145 -14.64 5.56 9.30
N MET A 146 -14.23 6.07 8.13
CA MET A 146 -15.00 5.89 6.90
C MET A 146 -15.15 4.41 6.56
N CYS A 147 -14.04 3.65 6.55
CA CYS A 147 -14.07 2.21 6.29
C CYS A 147 -14.93 1.46 7.30
N ARG A 148 -14.85 1.84 8.59
CA ARG A 148 -15.67 1.24 9.64
C ARG A 148 -17.17 1.43 9.38
N LYS A 149 -17.58 2.56 8.83
CA LYS A 149 -18.99 2.87 8.51
C LYS A 149 -19.51 2.14 7.28
N GLU A 150 -18.63 1.63 6.42
CA GLU A 150 -19.01 0.85 5.24
C GLU A 150 -19.46 -0.59 5.59
N SER A 151 -19.39 -1.00 6.84
CA SER A 151 -19.90 -2.29 7.30
C SER A 151 -21.42 -2.36 7.11
N LEU A 152 -21.86 -3.32 6.30
CA LEU A 152 -23.27 -3.49 5.95
C LEU A 152 -24.04 -4.30 7.01
N ILE A 153 -23.37 -5.19 7.69
CA ILE A 153 -23.97 -6.08 8.68
C ILE A 153 -23.11 -6.04 9.94
N PRO A 154 -23.70 -5.72 11.12
CA PRO A 154 -22.98 -5.89 12.37
C PRO A 154 -22.57 -7.35 12.48
N PRO A 155 -21.29 -7.66 12.64
CA PRO A 155 -20.86 -9.05 12.72
C PRO A 155 -21.46 -9.70 13.97
N PRO A 156 -22.21 -10.78 13.81
CA PRO A 156 -22.65 -11.57 14.96
C PRO A 156 -21.44 -12.33 15.51
N LYS A 157 -21.06 -12.16 16.71
CA LYS A 157 -20.03 -12.98 17.38
C LYS A 157 -18.63 -12.91 16.72
N LEU A 158 -18.05 -11.73 16.68
CA LEU A 158 -16.69 -11.49 16.19
C LEU A 158 -15.64 -12.39 16.84
N ASP A 159 -15.81 -12.67 18.13
CA ASP A 159 -14.90 -13.51 18.91
C ASP A 159 -14.83 -14.96 18.39
N GLU A 160 -15.83 -15.41 17.64
CA GLU A 160 -15.86 -16.75 17.06
C GLU A 160 -15.15 -16.82 15.69
N ILE A 161 -14.89 -15.67 15.04
CA ILE A 161 -14.25 -15.62 13.73
C ILE A 161 -12.77 -15.32 13.88
N ARG A 162 -11.93 -16.32 13.67
CA ARG A 162 -10.47 -16.19 13.67
C ARG A 162 -9.97 -15.86 12.28
N VAL A 163 -9.30 -14.71 12.17
CA VAL A 163 -8.73 -14.21 10.90
C VAL A 163 -7.23 -14.11 11.07
N VAL A 164 -6.45 -14.75 10.21
CA VAL A 164 -5.01 -14.51 10.08
C VAL A 164 -4.81 -13.39 9.11
N PHE A 165 -3.92 -12.44 9.43
CA PHE A 165 -3.61 -11.29 8.60
C PHE A 165 -2.11 -11.18 8.33
N THR A 166 -1.76 -10.90 7.07
CA THR A 166 -0.41 -10.53 6.66
C THR A 166 -0.41 -9.36 5.67
N PRO A 167 0.40 -8.32 5.91
CA PRO A 167 0.67 -7.27 4.93
C PRO A 167 1.78 -7.64 3.93
N LEU A 168 2.30 -8.87 3.94
CA LEU A 168 3.46 -9.32 3.13
C LEU A 168 4.63 -8.33 3.19
N HIS A 169 4.99 -7.86 4.39
CA HIS A 169 5.98 -6.80 4.65
C HIS A 169 5.62 -5.41 4.10
N GLY A 170 4.42 -5.24 3.54
CA GLY A 170 3.93 -3.98 3.01
C GLY A 170 3.29 -3.06 4.06
N VAL A 171 2.50 -2.10 3.56
CA VAL A 171 1.84 -1.07 4.39
C VAL A 171 0.41 -1.45 4.79
N GLY A 172 -0.06 -2.65 4.45
CA GLY A 172 -1.45 -3.07 4.58
C GLY A 172 -1.99 -3.10 6.01
N TYR A 173 -1.11 -3.18 7.02
CA TYR A 173 -1.57 -3.10 8.42
C TYR A 173 -2.23 -1.74 8.71
N PHE A 174 -1.67 -0.64 8.20
CA PHE A 174 -2.19 0.72 8.39
C PHE A 174 -3.52 1.03 7.67
N CYS A 175 -4.08 0.05 6.98
CA CYS A 175 -5.44 0.12 6.44
C CYS A 175 -6.24 -1.14 6.79
N ALA A 176 -5.99 -2.26 6.14
CA ALA A 176 -6.77 -3.48 6.34
C ALA A 176 -6.67 -4.02 7.77
N GLY A 177 -5.47 -4.03 8.37
CA GLY A 177 -5.26 -4.47 9.76
C GLY A 177 -6.03 -3.60 10.75
N GLU A 178 -5.82 -2.29 10.71
CA GLU A 178 -6.48 -1.35 11.62
C GLU A 178 -7.99 -1.25 11.39
N VAL A 179 -8.47 -1.43 10.15
CA VAL A 179 -9.92 -1.51 9.87
C VAL A 179 -10.53 -2.77 10.48
N LEU A 180 -9.85 -3.92 10.39
CA LEU A 180 -10.31 -5.15 11.06
C LEU A 180 -10.43 -4.94 12.57
N GLU A 181 -9.42 -4.31 13.19
CA GLU A 181 -9.44 -4.01 14.63
C GLU A 181 -10.56 -3.00 14.97
N ALA A 182 -10.73 -1.95 14.18
CA ALA A 182 -11.80 -0.96 14.36
C ALA A 182 -13.21 -1.55 14.20
N GLN A 183 -13.33 -2.65 13.45
CA GLN A 183 -14.57 -3.43 13.33
C GLN A 183 -14.76 -4.41 14.51
N GLY A 184 -13.77 -4.54 15.39
CA GLY A 184 -13.80 -5.43 16.57
C GLY A 184 -13.26 -6.84 16.30
N PHE A 185 -12.61 -7.09 15.16
CA PHE A 185 -11.85 -8.33 14.97
C PHE A 185 -10.53 -8.26 15.72
N HIS A 186 -9.98 -9.42 16.02
CA HIS A 186 -8.63 -9.58 16.59
C HIS A 186 -7.77 -10.35 15.58
N PRO A 187 -7.24 -9.68 14.54
CA PRO A 187 -6.48 -10.37 13.50
C PRO A 187 -5.22 -11.02 14.10
N ILE A 188 -5.03 -12.29 13.80
CA ILE A 188 -3.85 -13.06 14.20
C ILE A 188 -2.75 -12.71 13.20
N PRO A 189 -1.65 -12.09 13.65
CA PRO A 189 -0.59 -11.68 12.73
C PRO A 189 0.22 -12.90 12.26
N VAL A 190 0.85 -12.76 11.07
CA VAL A 190 1.99 -13.58 10.64
C VAL A 190 3.26 -12.85 11.07
N PRO A 191 3.88 -13.19 12.21
CA PRO A 191 4.89 -12.34 12.87
C PRO A 191 6.07 -11.99 11.95
N GLU A 192 6.50 -12.95 11.12
CA GLU A 192 7.63 -12.81 10.21
C GLU A 192 7.38 -11.81 9.09
N GLN A 193 6.11 -11.50 8.79
CA GLN A 193 5.73 -10.64 7.66
C GLN A 193 5.10 -9.32 8.07
N MET A 194 4.94 -9.05 9.38
CA MET A 194 4.29 -7.83 9.87
C MET A 194 5.16 -6.57 9.77
N THR A 195 6.48 -6.73 9.88
CA THR A 195 7.39 -5.57 9.81
C THR A 195 7.51 -5.08 8.36
N PRO A 196 7.26 -3.78 8.10
CA PRO A 196 7.50 -3.19 6.79
C PRO A 196 8.94 -3.36 6.33
N ASP A 197 9.16 -4.08 5.21
CA ASP A 197 10.49 -4.35 4.65
C ASP A 197 10.42 -4.51 3.13
N GLY A 198 10.96 -3.55 2.40
CA GLY A 198 10.97 -3.55 0.94
C GLY A 198 11.85 -4.63 0.30
N SER A 199 12.55 -5.44 1.11
CA SER A 199 13.28 -6.61 0.63
C SER A 199 12.43 -7.88 0.59
N PHE A 200 11.25 -7.87 1.23
CA PHE A 200 10.28 -8.97 1.32
C PHE A 200 10.92 -10.32 1.68
N PRO A 201 11.66 -10.42 2.81
CA PRO A 201 12.57 -11.55 3.08
C PRO A 201 11.83 -12.89 3.25
N ASN A 202 10.61 -12.88 3.76
CA ASN A 202 9.82 -14.07 4.08
C ASN A 202 8.62 -14.24 3.13
N VAL A 203 8.77 -13.79 1.88
CA VAL A 203 7.75 -13.93 0.84
C VAL A 203 8.26 -14.82 -0.28
N THR A 204 7.57 -15.91 -0.55
CA THR A 204 7.88 -16.82 -1.64
C THR A 204 7.51 -16.15 -2.97
N LYS A 205 8.44 -16.12 -3.93
CA LYS A 205 8.34 -15.54 -5.27
C LYS A 205 8.19 -14.01 -5.28
N THR A 206 7.02 -13.46 -4.98
CA THR A 206 6.69 -12.04 -5.07
C THR A 206 5.64 -11.68 -4.04
N PRO A 207 5.63 -10.45 -3.50
CA PRO A 207 4.62 -10.02 -2.52
C PRO A 207 3.26 -9.74 -3.19
N ASN A 208 2.76 -10.72 -3.94
CA ASN A 208 1.50 -10.66 -4.65
C ASN A 208 0.50 -11.65 -4.03
N PRO A 209 -0.54 -11.17 -3.33
CA PRO A 209 -1.53 -12.04 -2.72
C PRO A 209 -2.36 -12.87 -3.71
N GLU A 210 -2.22 -12.61 -5.02
CA GLU A 210 -2.77 -13.46 -6.09
C GLU A 210 -1.89 -14.67 -6.43
N VAL A 211 -0.69 -14.76 -5.86
CA VAL A 211 0.23 -15.90 -6.00
C VAL A 211 0.11 -16.77 -4.75
N PRO A 212 -0.53 -17.95 -4.82
CA PRO A 212 -0.81 -18.77 -3.64
C PRO A 212 0.40 -19.03 -2.74
N GLU A 213 1.58 -19.23 -3.32
CA GLU A 213 2.80 -19.54 -2.59
C GLU A 213 3.26 -18.41 -1.65
N CYS A 214 2.85 -17.16 -1.89
CA CYS A 214 3.17 -16.08 -0.96
C CYS A 214 2.39 -16.17 0.37
N LEU A 215 1.33 -17.00 0.41
CA LEU A 215 0.48 -17.23 1.56
C LEU A 215 0.91 -18.44 2.42
N ASP A 216 1.97 -19.16 2.04
CA ASP A 216 2.40 -20.39 2.72
C ASP A 216 2.60 -20.22 4.23
N LEU A 217 3.27 -19.13 4.65
CA LEU A 217 3.46 -18.84 6.07
C LEU A 217 2.12 -18.53 6.76
N ALA A 218 1.28 -17.75 6.11
CA ALA A 218 -0.04 -17.40 6.66
C ALA A 218 -0.95 -18.62 6.77
N GLU A 219 -0.90 -19.55 5.81
CA GLU A 219 -1.61 -20.83 5.89
C GLU A 219 -1.09 -21.67 7.04
N GLY A 220 0.23 -21.73 7.27
CA GLY A 220 0.83 -22.41 8.41
C GLY A 220 0.28 -21.89 9.74
N VAL A 221 0.27 -20.58 9.94
CA VAL A 221 -0.32 -19.95 11.13
C VAL A 221 -1.82 -20.25 11.22
N ALA A 222 -2.54 -20.18 10.09
CA ALA A 222 -3.97 -20.42 10.07
C ALA A 222 -4.32 -21.86 10.48
N ARG A 223 -3.54 -22.86 10.04
CA ARG A 223 -3.70 -24.26 10.44
C ARG A 223 -3.44 -24.45 11.93
N GLU A 224 -2.38 -23.86 12.47
CA GLU A 224 -2.06 -23.92 13.91
C GLU A 224 -3.17 -23.30 14.77
N LYS A 225 -3.71 -22.17 14.35
CA LYS A 225 -4.72 -21.41 15.10
C LYS A 225 -6.17 -21.81 14.77
N HIS A 226 -6.37 -22.80 13.90
CA HIS A 226 -7.68 -23.18 13.37
C HIS A 226 -8.47 -21.98 12.86
N ALA A 227 -7.81 -21.09 12.10
CA ALA A 227 -8.42 -19.88 11.61
C ALA A 227 -9.46 -20.17 10.51
N HIS A 228 -10.44 -19.29 10.40
CA HIS A 228 -11.50 -19.40 9.39
C HIS A 228 -11.07 -18.78 8.06
N LEU A 229 -10.29 -17.70 8.15
CA LEU A 229 -9.84 -16.90 7.01
C LEU A 229 -8.36 -16.52 7.14
N VAL A 230 -7.70 -16.40 5.99
CA VAL A 230 -6.45 -15.66 5.84
C VAL A 230 -6.74 -14.47 4.93
N ILE A 231 -6.29 -13.30 5.34
CA ILE A 231 -6.34 -12.06 4.54
C ILE A 231 -4.90 -11.57 4.36
N ALA A 232 -4.52 -11.31 3.13
CA ALA A 232 -3.23 -10.74 2.77
C ALA A 232 -3.41 -9.53 1.87
N THR A 233 -2.55 -8.53 2.01
CA THR A 233 -2.46 -7.38 1.10
C THR A 233 -1.12 -7.36 0.38
N ASP A 234 -1.08 -6.76 -0.80
CA ASP A 234 0.17 -6.43 -1.47
C ASP A 234 0.87 -5.22 -0.80
N PRO A 235 2.12 -4.89 -1.18
CA PRO A 235 2.92 -3.90 -0.45
C PRO A 235 2.32 -2.50 -0.33
N ASP A 236 1.58 -2.00 -1.31
CA ASP A 236 0.91 -0.70 -1.25
C ASP A 236 -0.59 -0.79 -0.90
N ALA A 237 -1.06 -2.02 -0.62
CA ALA A 237 -2.37 -2.36 -0.10
C ALA A 237 -3.55 -1.92 -0.98
N ASP A 238 -3.39 -1.92 -2.30
CA ASP A 238 -4.49 -1.73 -3.24
C ASP A 238 -5.10 -3.06 -3.73
N ARG A 239 -4.50 -4.19 -3.34
CA ARG A 239 -4.96 -5.55 -3.64
C ARG A 239 -5.04 -6.38 -2.38
N TYR A 240 -5.89 -7.39 -2.42
CA TYR A 240 -5.94 -8.41 -1.41
C TYR A 240 -6.19 -9.79 -2.03
N GLY A 241 -5.76 -10.81 -1.30
CA GLY A 241 -6.06 -12.20 -1.57
C GLY A 241 -6.22 -12.95 -0.27
N GLY A 242 -6.65 -14.19 -0.33
CA GLY A 242 -6.85 -14.91 0.90
C GLY A 242 -7.19 -16.38 0.73
N LEU A 243 -7.28 -17.02 1.89
CA LEU A 243 -7.67 -18.40 2.02
C LEU A 243 -8.92 -18.48 2.89
N ALA A 244 -9.84 -19.36 2.54
CA ALA A 244 -10.98 -19.69 3.37
C ALA A 244 -10.90 -21.16 3.82
N ASN A 245 -11.15 -21.39 5.11
CA ASN A 245 -11.26 -22.75 5.63
C ASN A 245 -12.54 -23.40 5.10
N THR A 246 -12.45 -24.67 4.69
CA THR A 246 -13.58 -25.43 4.14
C THR A 246 -14.59 -25.89 5.18
N LYS A 247 -14.26 -25.71 6.49
CA LYS A 247 -15.16 -25.99 7.61
C LYS A 247 -15.31 -24.78 8.52
N THR A 248 -16.48 -24.61 9.07
CA THR A 248 -16.84 -23.49 9.94
C THR A 248 -16.19 -23.54 11.34
N ASP A 249 -15.58 -24.65 11.73
CA ASP A 249 -14.85 -24.81 12.99
C ASP A 249 -13.33 -24.51 12.85
N GLY A 250 -12.86 -24.29 11.62
CA GLY A 250 -11.45 -24.04 11.32
C GLY A 250 -10.59 -25.31 11.20
N THR A 251 -11.18 -26.50 11.19
CA THR A 251 -10.45 -27.78 11.14
C THR A 251 -10.31 -28.37 9.75
N GLY A 252 -10.88 -27.72 8.74
CA GLY A 252 -10.84 -28.15 7.35
C GLY A 252 -9.55 -27.75 6.61
N ASP A 253 -9.54 -28.04 5.32
CA ASP A 253 -8.49 -27.56 4.42
C ASP A 253 -8.74 -26.10 4.04
N TYR A 254 -7.68 -25.44 3.55
CA TYR A 254 -7.78 -24.07 3.07
C TYR A 254 -7.94 -24.05 1.56
N ARG A 255 -8.91 -23.26 1.10
CA ARG A 255 -9.13 -22.97 -0.31
C ARG A 255 -8.65 -21.57 -0.61
N TYR A 256 -7.77 -21.43 -1.59
CA TYR A 256 -7.40 -20.14 -2.14
C TYR A 256 -8.60 -19.51 -2.89
N LEU A 257 -8.82 -18.23 -2.64
CA LEU A 257 -9.83 -17.41 -3.32
C LEU A 257 -9.11 -16.38 -4.19
N ASN A 258 -9.24 -16.51 -5.49
CA ASN A 258 -8.66 -15.54 -6.43
C ASN A 258 -9.48 -14.25 -6.50
N GLY A 259 -8.89 -13.19 -7.09
CA GLY A 259 -9.52 -11.87 -7.15
C GLY A 259 -10.89 -11.87 -7.83
N ASN A 260 -11.12 -12.68 -8.85
CA ASN A 260 -12.42 -12.78 -9.53
C ASN A 260 -13.48 -13.44 -8.65
N GLU A 261 -13.11 -14.50 -7.92
CA GLU A 261 -14.02 -15.14 -6.96
C GLU A 261 -14.39 -14.19 -5.83
N LEU A 262 -13.39 -13.47 -5.29
CA LEU A 262 -13.60 -12.46 -4.24
C LEU A 262 -14.49 -11.33 -4.74
N ALA A 263 -14.26 -10.81 -5.95
CA ALA A 263 -15.11 -9.78 -6.55
C ALA A 263 -16.56 -10.26 -6.72
N ALA A 264 -16.77 -11.50 -7.17
CA ALA A 264 -18.11 -12.07 -7.30
C ALA A 264 -18.81 -12.22 -5.95
N LEU A 265 -18.10 -12.74 -4.93
CA LEU A 265 -18.62 -12.89 -3.57
C LEU A 265 -19.00 -11.53 -2.94
N LEU A 266 -18.13 -10.53 -3.04
CA LEU A 266 -18.39 -9.20 -2.51
C LEU A 266 -19.54 -8.50 -3.23
N THR A 267 -19.62 -8.64 -4.56
CA THR A 267 -20.73 -8.09 -5.34
C THR A 267 -22.06 -8.74 -4.91
N HIS A 268 -22.09 -10.06 -4.81
CA HIS A 268 -23.28 -10.77 -4.34
C HIS A 268 -23.70 -10.38 -2.91
N PHE A 269 -22.71 -10.14 -2.03
CA PHE A 269 -23.00 -9.71 -0.66
C PHE A 269 -23.54 -8.28 -0.56
N LYS A 270 -23.10 -7.39 -1.46
CA LYS A 270 -23.53 -5.97 -1.46
C LYS A 270 -24.87 -5.72 -2.15
N LEU A 271 -25.34 -6.62 -3.01
CA LEU A 271 -26.62 -6.54 -3.72
C LEU A 271 -27.75 -7.18 -2.92
#